data_59dd631b236f422e748c216330449dea
#
_entry.id   59dd631b236f422e748c216330449dea
#
_cell.length_a   1.000
_cell.length_b   1.000
_cell.length_c   1.000
_cell.angle_alpha   90.00
_cell.angle_beta   90.00
_cell.angle_gamma   90.00
#
_symmetry.space_group_name_H-M   'P 1'
#
loop_
_entity.id
_entity.type
_entity.pdbx_description
1 polymer ?
#
loop_
_entity_poly.entity_id
_entity_poly.type
_entity_poly.pdbx_seq_one_letter_code
_entity_poly.pdbx_strand_id
1 'polypeptide(L)'
;MKTKSAITPMGNNYSKTFVRRSLELSLGALLAGLVATPVGADNSAVSAGAPAIAVEAAAPSASSGEAAGGHAGHMAMKPQKGVASVDIIESRGKLYLLTLRNRPEGQALMLQVSSNGGKVWTKEQQIPIPQGVGAQASRGADARIAKIGDTLLVMWMSHVHGAPHGAGPMVVMRSTDDGKSWTPGTLAADWPQGPHGFMSMNADGKTLHAAWLDSRDGKPAAPGSQGLRYAMSVDQGATWSKNLTLDQSACACCWTTMRADKQGNLFILYRDKQPSDMAIGVIDSKDHNWKRLSTVGAFGWDFPGCPHIGGSLAFRGNGKSQEIHAIVGTRKKGEAGVYHLKSIDGGKNWGSPVKLGDESSTHADIAANRNNHLAAVWDMIDPEAADGSLAIYAATSSTGANWSQPIRLSAKGASATHPRIIANGQGFISLWTEQSADGEMRLEMKAFGPDRSS
;
A
#
# COMPACT_ATOMS: atom_id res chain seq x y z
N MET A 1 62.96 -39.06 -1.91
CA MET A 1 62.53 -40.39 -2.41
C MET A 1 61.11 -40.17 -2.87
N LYS A 2 60.89 -40.04 -4.17
CA LYS A 2 60.32 -40.97 -5.17
C LYS A 2 58.99 -41.52 -4.69
N THR A 3 57.83 -41.36 -5.36
CA THR A 3 57.57 -41.51 -6.81
C THR A 3 56.21 -40.91 -7.17
N LYS A 4 56.15 -40.38 -8.38
CA LYS A 4 54.98 -40.00 -9.17
C LYS A 4 54.17 -41.24 -9.61
N SER A 5 52.87 -41.10 -9.76
CA SER A 5 52.19 -41.75 -10.87
C SER A 5 50.97 -40.97 -11.31
N ALA A 6 50.96 -40.55 -12.55
CA ALA A 6 49.89 -39.96 -13.32
C ALA A 6 49.19 -41.04 -14.12
N ILE A 7 47.87 -40.95 -14.27
CA ILE A 7 47.13 -41.56 -15.39
C ILE A 7 46.04 -40.60 -15.85
N THR A 8 46.10 -40.19 -17.11
CA THR A 8 45.14 -39.50 -17.95
C THR A 8 44.62 -40.47 -19.02
N PRO A 9 43.72 -40.13 -19.98
CA PRO A 9 42.26 -40.14 -19.87
C PRO A 9 41.64 -41.10 -20.92
N MET A 10 40.35 -41.32 -20.89
CA MET A 10 39.64 -41.84 -22.07
C MET A 10 38.35 -41.07 -22.29
N GLY A 11 38.24 -40.46 -23.45
CA GLY A 11 37.05 -39.84 -23.98
C GLY A 11 36.07 -40.86 -24.59
N ASN A 12 34.82 -40.48 -24.67
CA ASN A 12 33.88 -41.06 -25.62
C ASN A 12 32.89 -40.00 -26.11
N ASN A 13 33.01 -39.71 -27.39
CA ASN A 13 32.07 -38.98 -28.22
C ASN A 13 30.78 -39.80 -28.43
N TYR A 14 29.64 -39.20 -28.24
CA TYR A 14 28.42 -39.59 -28.95
C TYR A 14 27.69 -38.36 -29.48
N SER A 15 27.83 -38.17 -30.78
CA SER A 15 26.96 -37.37 -31.65
C SER A 15 25.57 -38.00 -31.73
N LYS A 16 24.52 -37.22 -31.55
CA LYS A 16 23.16 -37.58 -32.00
C LYS A 16 22.48 -36.38 -32.69
N THR A 17 22.29 -36.63 -33.96
CA THR A 17 21.60 -35.94 -35.03
C THR A 17 20.16 -35.52 -34.64
N PHE A 18 19.83 -34.23 -34.86
CA PHE A 18 18.48 -33.73 -34.82
C PHE A 18 17.77 -33.95 -36.14
N VAL A 19 16.68 -34.68 -36.14
CA VAL A 19 15.74 -34.79 -37.27
C VAL A 19 14.63 -33.75 -37.11
N ARG A 20 14.59 -32.80 -38.04
CA ARG A 20 13.44 -31.89 -38.24
C ARG A 20 12.34 -32.69 -38.93
N ARG A 21 11.14 -32.65 -38.40
CA ARG A 21 9.89 -32.96 -39.13
C ARG A 21 9.06 -31.67 -39.25
N SER A 22 8.98 -31.23 -40.51
CA SER A 22 8.01 -30.24 -40.97
C SER A 22 6.65 -30.93 -41.13
N LEU A 23 5.59 -30.30 -40.63
CA LEU A 23 4.21 -30.66 -41.00
C LEU A 23 3.59 -29.45 -41.70
N GLU A 24 3.44 -29.57 -42.99
CA GLU A 24 2.55 -28.72 -43.80
C GLU A 24 1.10 -29.21 -43.61
N LEU A 25 0.19 -28.30 -43.41
CA LEU A 25 -1.26 -28.53 -43.55
C LEU A 25 -1.87 -27.47 -44.41
N SER A 26 -2.48 -27.98 -45.46
CA SER A 26 -3.03 -27.35 -46.61
C SER A 26 -4.29 -26.48 -46.35
N LEU A 27 -4.38 -25.39 -47.12
CA LEU A 27 -5.58 -24.55 -47.34
C LEU A 27 -6.72 -25.36 -47.94
N GLY A 28 -7.92 -25.16 -47.39
CA GLY A 28 -9.19 -25.48 -48.03
C GLY A 28 -10.05 -24.24 -48.06
N ALA A 29 -10.20 -23.64 -49.24
CA ALA A 29 -11.08 -22.52 -49.52
C ALA A 29 -12.50 -23.02 -49.76
N LEU A 30 -13.51 -22.39 -49.15
CA LEU A 30 -14.90 -22.43 -49.59
C LEU A 30 -15.45 -21.01 -49.74
N LEU A 31 -15.63 -20.62 -50.97
CA LEU A 31 -16.41 -19.43 -51.35
C LEU A 31 -17.91 -19.74 -51.23
N ALA A 32 -18.64 -18.84 -50.57
CA ALA A 32 -20.07 -18.67 -50.80
C ALA A 32 -20.35 -17.17 -50.82
N GLY A 33 -20.72 -16.68 -52.00
CA GLY A 33 -21.09 -15.29 -52.26
C GLY A 33 -22.48 -14.97 -51.71
N LEU A 34 -22.66 -13.73 -51.28
CA LEU A 34 -23.97 -13.09 -51.17
C LEU A 34 -23.83 -11.60 -51.46
N VAL A 35 -24.76 -11.16 -52.24
CA VAL A 35 -24.95 -9.91 -52.96
C VAL A 35 -25.05 -8.70 -52.03
N ALA A 36 -24.35 -7.64 -52.36
CA ALA A 36 -24.42 -6.31 -51.73
C ALA A 36 -25.53 -5.45 -52.34
N THR A 37 -26.33 -4.81 -51.51
CA THR A 37 -27.11 -3.63 -51.85
C THR A 37 -26.59 -2.45 -51.02
N PRO A 38 -26.46 -1.24 -51.60
CA PRO A 38 -25.97 -0.09 -50.86
C PRO A 38 -27.14 0.64 -50.19
N VAL A 39 -27.01 0.93 -48.90
CA VAL A 39 -27.85 1.90 -48.20
C VAL A 39 -26.95 3.00 -47.64
N GLY A 40 -27.43 4.23 -47.82
CA GLY A 40 -26.72 5.47 -47.70
C GLY A 40 -26.05 5.77 -46.35
N ALA A 41 -25.05 6.58 -46.47
CA ALA A 41 -24.30 7.18 -45.37
C ALA A 41 -25.18 8.18 -44.61
N ASP A 42 -25.35 7.96 -43.31
CA ASP A 42 -25.77 9.00 -42.38
C ASP A 42 -24.68 9.16 -41.31
N ASN A 43 -23.99 10.30 -41.43
CA ASN A 43 -22.92 10.70 -40.52
C ASN A 43 -23.54 11.34 -39.27
N SER A 44 -23.82 10.56 -38.23
CA SER A 44 -24.03 11.09 -36.89
C SER A 44 -22.96 10.48 -35.97
N ALA A 45 -21.97 11.32 -35.64
CA ALA A 45 -20.95 11.01 -34.65
C ALA A 45 -21.60 10.80 -33.29
N VAL A 46 -21.75 9.55 -32.88
CA VAL A 46 -22.11 9.20 -31.53
C VAL A 46 -20.83 9.27 -30.67
N SER A 47 -20.73 10.34 -29.89
CA SER A 47 -19.76 10.45 -28.81
C SER A 47 -20.03 9.30 -27.85
N ALA A 48 -19.11 8.34 -27.79
CA ALA A 48 -19.15 7.29 -26.82
C ALA A 48 -18.90 7.89 -25.41
N GLY A 49 -19.99 8.15 -24.70
CA GLY A 49 -19.94 8.48 -23.26
C GLY A 49 -19.39 7.29 -22.49
N ALA A 50 -18.40 7.55 -21.64
CA ALA A 50 -17.88 6.56 -20.70
C ALA A 50 -19.05 5.96 -19.88
N PRO A 51 -19.05 4.66 -19.58
CA PRO A 51 -20.11 4.06 -18.78
C PRO A 51 -20.16 4.72 -17.40
N ALA A 52 -21.30 5.30 -17.06
CA ALA A 52 -21.58 5.80 -15.73
C ALA A 52 -21.56 4.61 -14.76
N ILE A 53 -20.85 4.74 -13.64
CA ILE A 53 -20.96 3.77 -12.54
C ILE A 53 -22.39 3.95 -11.98
N ALA A 54 -23.30 3.08 -12.38
CA ALA A 54 -24.64 3.07 -11.83
C ALA A 54 -24.59 2.56 -10.40
N VAL A 55 -24.63 3.46 -9.44
CA VAL A 55 -24.89 3.12 -8.04
C VAL A 55 -26.40 3.18 -7.84
N GLU A 56 -27.04 2.03 -7.96
CA GLU A 56 -28.47 1.91 -7.64
C GLU A 56 -28.62 2.06 -6.12
N ALA A 57 -29.20 3.17 -5.70
CA ALA A 57 -29.47 3.43 -4.29
C ALA A 57 -30.60 2.52 -3.83
N ALA A 58 -30.26 1.41 -3.15
CA ALA A 58 -31.24 0.58 -2.49
C ALA A 58 -31.88 1.41 -1.35
N ALA A 59 -33.22 1.47 -1.35
CA ALA A 59 -33.98 2.14 -0.32
C ALA A 59 -33.71 1.52 1.06
N PRO A 60 -33.57 2.33 2.13
CA PRO A 60 -33.29 1.81 3.46
C PRO A 60 -34.50 1.04 3.98
N SER A 61 -34.33 -0.26 4.24
CA SER A 61 -35.27 -1.00 5.08
C SER A 61 -35.11 -0.53 6.53
N ALA A 62 -36.11 0.11 7.08
CA ALA A 62 -36.15 0.54 8.46
C ALA A 62 -36.17 -0.70 9.36
N SER A 63 -35.04 -1.01 9.99
CA SER A 63 -34.98 -1.83 11.20
C SER A 63 -34.43 -0.96 12.33
N SER A 64 -35.36 -0.56 13.23
CA SER A 64 -35.05 0.03 14.52
C SER A 64 -34.32 -1.01 15.39
N GLY A 65 -33.02 -0.83 15.53
CA GLY A 65 -32.17 -1.57 16.46
C GLY A 65 -31.15 -0.61 17.03
N GLU A 66 -31.34 -0.20 18.27
CA GLU A 66 -30.35 0.53 19.06
C GLU A 66 -29.06 -0.28 19.12
N ALA A 67 -28.03 0.13 18.38
CA ALA A 67 -26.68 -0.35 18.53
C ALA A 67 -25.91 0.63 19.38
N ALA A 68 -25.65 0.20 20.61
CA ALA A 68 -24.84 0.88 21.60
C ALA A 68 -23.47 1.30 21.10
N GLY A 69 -23.13 2.54 21.39
CA GLY A 69 -21.84 3.14 21.70
C GLY A 69 -20.55 2.55 21.14
N GLY A 70 -19.95 3.24 20.15
CA GLY A 70 -18.56 2.98 19.75
C GLY A 70 -17.90 4.05 18.89
N HIS A 71 -18.64 4.86 18.16
CA HIS A 71 -18.05 5.84 17.23
C HIS A 71 -18.51 7.30 17.41
N ALA A 72 -19.22 7.62 18.49
CA ALA A 72 -19.72 8.97 18.73
C ALA A 72 -18.68 10.00 19.21
N GLY A 73 -17.39 9.68 19.21
CA GLY A 73 -16.30 10.54 19.67
C GLY A 73 -15.47 11.24 18.58
N HIS A 74 -15.66 10.91 17.31
CA HIS A 74 -15.08 11.72 16.24
C HIS A 74 -15.98 12.94 16.02
N MET A 75 -15.76 13.98 16.81
CA MET A 75 -16.25 15.31 16.45
C MET A 75 -15.95 15.52 14.98
N ALA A 76 -16.92 16.03 14.21
CA ALA A 76 -16.73 16.47 12.84
C ALA A 76 -15.64 17.55 12.84
N MET A 77 -14.37 17.13 12.79
CA MET A 77 -13.26 18.06 12.61
C MET A 77 -13.52 18.78 11.30
N LYS A 78 -13.53 20.09 11.32
CA LYS A 78 -13.58 20.88 10.09
C LYS A 78 -12.52 20.32 9.14
N PRO A 79 -12.87 20.08 7.85
CA PRO A 79 -11.90 19.56 6.89
C PRO A 79 -10.66 20.43 6.93
N GLN A 80 -9.52 19.86 7.33
CA GLN A 80 -8.27 20.57 7.42
C GLN A 80 -7.86 20.92 6.00
N LYS A 81 -7.55 22.21 5.73
CA LYS A 81 -7.08 22.65 4.40
C LYS A 81 -5.77 21.95 4.02
N GLY A 82 -5.53 21.81 2.72
CA GLY A 82 -4.27 21.33 2.18
C GLY A 82 -4.25 19.80 2.04
N VAL A 83 -3.10 19.20 2.28
CA VAL A 83 -2.84 17.78 2.01
C VAL A 83 -3.47 16.88 3.07
N ALA A 84 -4.43 16.08 2.65
CA ALA A 84 -5.15 15.13 3.52
C ALA A 84 -4.63 13.70 3.39
N SER A 85 -3.98 13.36 2.27
CA SER A 85 -3.47 12.01 2.02
C SER A 85 -2.24 12.05 1.13
N VAL A 86 -1.32 11.11 1.35
CA VAL A 86 -0.05 11.00 0.61
C VAL A 86 0.29 9.54 0.38
N ASP A 87 0.61 9.18 -0.86
CA ASP A 87 1.27 7.92 -1.18
C ASP A 87 2.33 8.13 -2.26
N ILE A 88 3.38 7.31 -2.22
CA ILE A 88 4.51 7.42 -3.15
C ILE A 88 5.02 6.03 -3.49
N ILE A 89 5.34 5.84 -4.77
CA ILE A 89 6.00 4.64 -5.26
C ILE A 89 7.20 4.97 -6.13
N GLU A 90 8.17 4.05 -6.18
CA GLU A 90 9.22 4.04 -7.18
C GLU A 90 8.91 2.93 -8.19
N SER A 91 9.02 3.24 -9.47
CA SER A 91 8.94 2.26 -10.54
C SER A 91 9.83 2.64 -11.70
N ARG A 92 10.75 1.75 -12.07
CA ARG A 92 11.67 1.90 -13.21
C ARG A 92 12.44 3.24 -13.19
N GLY A 93 12.91 3.65 -12.01
CA GLY A 93 13.69 4.88 -11.83
C GLY A 93 12.86 6.16 -11.78
N LYS A 94 11.54 6.09 -11.88
CA LYS A 94 10.64 7.22 -11.67
C LYS A 94 9.95 7.12 -10.32
N LEU A 95 9.73 8.28 -9.70
CA LEU A 95 8.88 8.42 -8.51
C LEU A 95 7.51 8.95 -8.94
N TYR A 96 6.46 8.35 -8.41
CA TYR A 96 5.08 8.77 -8.61
C TYR A 96 4.50 9.14 -7.25
N LEU A 97 4.13 10.39 -7.09
CA LEU A 97 3.59 10.97 -5.87
C LEU A 97 2.10 11.23 -6.06
N LEU A 98 1.29 10.59 -5.24
CA LEU A 98 -0.15 10.82 -5.15
C LEU A 98 -0.44 11.64 -3.91
N THR A 99 -1.18 12.75 -4.07
CA THR A 99 -1.73 13.50 -2.95
C THR A 99 -3.24 13.68 -3.12
N LEU A 100 -3.97 13.66 -2.00
CA LEU A 100 -5.33 14.17 -1.96
C LEU A 100 -5.30 15.48 -1.19
N ARG A 101 -5.87 16.53 -1.79
CA ARG A 101 -5.92 17.87 -1.22
C ARG A 101 -7.36 18.28 -0.92
N ASN A 102 -7.57 18.80 0.27
CA ASN A 102 -8.80 19.50 0.63
C ASN A 102 -8.76 20.93 0.07
N ARG A 103 -9.76 21.28 -0.71
CA ARG A 103 -9.94 22.60 -1.34
C ARG A 103 -11.33 23.15 -1.01
N PRO A 104 -11.58 24.45 -1.15
CA PRO A 104 -12.91 25.02 -0.95
C PRO A 104 -14.00 24.36 -1.81
N GLU A 105 -13.65 23.98 -3.05
CA GLU A 105 -14.54 23.33 -4.01
C GLU A 105 -14.69 21.82 -3.81
N GLY A 106 -13.98 21.22 -2.85
CA GLY A 106 -13.97 19.81 -2.56
C GLY A 106 -12.59 19.18 -2.56
N GLN A 107 -12.52 17.86 -2.53
CA GLN A 107 -11.27 17.13 -2.53
C GLN A 107 -10.76 16.90 -3.96
N ALA A 108 -9.44 17.01 -4.17
CA ALA A 108 -8.78 16.78 -5.45
C ALA A 108 -7.63 15.78 -5.29
N LEU A 109 -7.61 14.75 -6.12
CA LEU A 109 -6.50 13.84 -6.27
C LEU A 109 -5.50 14.41 -7.27
N MET A 110 -4.24 14.49 -6.87
CA MET A 110 -3.16 15.08 -7.65
C MET A 110 -2.02 14.09 -7.84
N LEU A 111 -1.49 14.01 -9.06
CA LEU A 111 -0.31 13.22 -9.40
C LEU A 111 0.85 14.14 -9.77
N GLN A 112 2.02 13.82 -9.27
CA GLN A 112 3.30 14.36 -9.73
C GLN A 112 4.28 13.23 -10.01
N VAL A 113 5.14 13.42 -10.99
CA VAL A 113 6.17 12.44 -11.38
C VAL A 113 7.55 13.09 -11.33
N SER A 114 8.53 12.35 -10.81
CA SER A 114 9.94 12.74 -10.87
C SER A 114 10.77 11.64 -11.53
N SER A 115 11.61 12.00 -12.49
CA SER A 115 12.54 11.07 -13.17
C SER A 115 13.99 11.24 -12.71
N ASN A 116 14.26 12.07 -11.71
CA ASN A 116 15.60 12.38 -11.24
C ASN A 116 15.75 12.22 -9.71
N GLY A 117 15.01 11.22 -9.15
CA GLY A 117 15.11 10.88 -7.73
C GLY A 117 14.51 11.93 -6.80
N GLY A 118 13.44 12.60 -7.21
CA GLY A 118 12.72 13.57 -6.38
C GLY A 118 13.32 14.99 -6.37
N LYS A 119 14.37 15.26 -7.17
CA LYS A 119 14.98 16.59 -7.25
C LYS A 119 14.11 17.60 -7.98
N VAL A 120 13.40 17.14 -9.00
CA VAL A 120 12.44 17.95 -9.78
C VAL A 120 11.19 17.12 -9.99
N TRP A 121 10.04 17.73 -9.79
CA TRP A 121 8.72 17.17 -9.98
C TRP A 121 7.98 17.83 -11.15
N THR A 122 7.17 17.07 -11.86
CA THR A 122 6.26 17.66 -12.85
C THR A 122 5.27 18.62 -12.16
N LYS A 123 4.62 19.47 -12.95
CA LYS A 123 3.45 20.20 -12.47
C LYS A 123 2.41 19.19 -11.98
N GLU A 124 1.67 19.53 -10.95
CA GLU A 124 0.56 18.72 -10.44
C GLU A 124 -0.48 18.48 -11.56
N GLN A 125 -0.85 17.23 -11.74
CA GLN A 125 -1.92 16.81 -12.66
C GLN A 125 -3.08 16.29 -11.82
N GLN A 126 -4.27 16.84 -12.06
CA GLN A 126 -5.46 16.38 -11.36
C GLN A 126 -5.96 15.07 -11.98
N ILE A 127 -6.19 14.08 -11.14
CA ILE A 127 -6.83 12.81 -11.51
C ILE A 127 -8.35 13.06 -11.51
N PRO A 128 -9.06 12.73 -12.59
CA PRO A 128 -10.50 12.92 -12.64
C PRO A 128 -11.20 12.02 -11.63
N ILE A 129 -12.15 12.57 -10.88
CA ILE A 129 -13.00 11.83 -9.96
C ILE A 129 -14.32 11.55 -10.71
N PRO A 130 -14.79 10.30 -10.79
CA PRO A 130 -16.05 9.98 -11.46
C PRO A 130 -17.23 10.75 -10.85
N GLN A 131 -18.20 11.12 -11.71
CA GLN A 131 -19.36 11.85 -11.26
C GLN A 131 -20.19 11.07 -10.23
N GLY A 132 -20.69 11.73 -9.19
CA GLY A 132 -21.52 11.13 -8.14
C GLY A 132 -20.76 10.43 -7.03
N VAL A 133 -19.42 10.35 -7.12
CA VAL A 133 -18.58 9.83 -6.05
C VAL A 133 -17.56 10.89 -5.63
N GLY A 134 -17.46 11.14 -4.30
CA GLY A 134 -16.40 11.98 -3.75
C GLY A 134 -15.12 11.21 -3.55
N ALA A 135 -14.04 11.90 -3.24
CA ALA A 135 -12.84 11.27 -2.69
C ALA A 135 -12.82 11.48 -1.18
N GLN A 136 -12.54 10.42 -0.44
CA GLN A 136 -12.33 10.50 1.01
C GLN A 136 -11.03 9.81 1.36
N ALA A 137 -10.15 10.54 2.01
CA ALA A 137 -8.93 10.00 2.57
C ALA A 137 -8.43 10.89 3.69
N SER A 138 -7.64 10.32 4.58
CA SER A 138 -6.95 11.02 5.66
C SER A 138 -5.62 10.34 5.91
N ARG A 139 -4.71 11.00 6.64
CA ARG A 139 -3.46 10.36 7.02
C ARG A 139 -3.72 9.09 7.82
N GLY A 140 -3.04 8.00 7.41
CA GLY A 140 -3.29 6.64 7.89
C GLY A 140 -4.33 5.86 7.08
N ALA A 141 -5.39 6.51 6.58
CA ALA A 141 -6.37 5.96 5.63
C ALA A 141 -6.18 6.59 4.24
N ASP A 142 -4.96 6.59 3.76
CA ASP A 142 -4.51 7.27 2.55
C ASP A 142 -5.07 6.62 1.27
N ALA A 143 -5.33 7.44 0.24
CA ALA A 143 -5.44 6.97 -1.13
C ALA A 143 -4.14 6.27 -1.56
N ARG A 144 -4.23 5.28 -2.44
CA ARG A 144 -3.09 4.44 -2.83
C ARG A 144 -2.79 4.54 -4.31
N ILE A 145 -1.50 4.43 -4.62
CA ILE A 145 -0.99 4.34 -5.98
C ILE A 145 -0.16 3.07 -6.15
N ALA A 146 -0.31 2.39 -7.29
CA ALA A 146 0.54 1.28 -7.69
C ALA A 146 0.85 1.37 -9.18
N LYS A 147 1.94 0.74 -9.62
CA LYS A 147 2.28 0.60 -11.03
C LYS A 147 2.59 -0.85 -11.35
N ILE A 148 1.93 -1.38 -12.37
CA ILE A 148 2.15 -2.73 -12.90
C ILE A 148 2.32 -2.64 -14.41
N GLY A 149 3.46 -3.13 -14.92
CA GLY A 149 3.80 -2.89 -16.32
C GLY A 149 3.86 -1.38 -16.62
N ASP A 150 3.09 -0.93 -17.59
CA ASP A 150 2.96 0.49 -17.94
C ASP A 150 1.72 1.15 -17.32
N THR A 151 0.86 0.37 -16.66
CA THR A 151 -0.36 0.86 -16.05
C THR A 151 -0.13 1.41 -14.65
N LEU A 152 -0.48 2.67 -14.43
CA LEU A 152 -0.70 3.28 -13.13
C LEU A 152 -2.12 3.01 -12.66
N LEU A 153 -2.26 2.70 -11.37
CA LEU A 153 -3.56 2.56 -10.72
C LEU A 153 -3.58 3.46 -9.48
N VAL A 154 -4.71 4.12 -9.29
CA VAL A 154 -5.01 4.90 -8.10
C VAL A 154 -6.29 4.38 -7.50
N MET A 155 -6.30 4.20 -6.18
CA MET A 155 -7.43 3.67 -5.44
C MET A 155 -7.70 4.55 -4.21
N TRP A 156 -8.97 4.86 -3.97
CA TRP A 156 -9.36 5.65 -2.81
C TRP A 156 -10.73 5.23 -2.29
N MET A 157 -10.98 5.54 -1.03
CA MET A 157 -12.30 5.45 -0.42
C MET A 157 -13.18 6.58 -0.95
N SER A 158 -14.41 6.30 -1.33
CA SER A 158 -15.36 7.32 -1.74
C SER A 158 -16.40 7.58 -0.67
N HIS A 159 -17.07 8.72 -0.80
CA HIS A 159 -18.24 9.07 -0.03
C HIS A 159 -19.39 9.33 -0.99
N VAL A 160 -20.48 8.59 -0.81
CA VAL A 160 -21.73 8.81 -1.57
C VAL A 160 -22.59 9.79 -0.78
N HIS A 161 -23.01 10.87 -1.43
CA HIS A 161 -23.85 11.89 -0.80
C HIS A 161 -25.16 11.27 -0.28
N GLY A 162 -25.47 11.54 0.99
CA GLY A 162 -26.68 10.98 1.65
C GLY A 162 -26.51 9.59 2.25
N ALA A 163 -25.38 8.90 1.99
CA ALA A 163 -25.06 7.63 2.64
C ALA A 163 -24.49 7.85 4.06
N PRO A 164 -24.52 6.82 4.94
CA PRO A 164 -23.84 6.88 6.22
C PRO A 164 -22.35 7.25 6.05
N HIS A 165 -21.79 7.89 7.07
CA HIS A 165 -20.41 8.37 7.02
C HIS A 165 -19.44 7.25 6.63
N GLY A 166 -18.61 7.53 5.61
CA GLY A 166 -17.63 6.56 5.09
C GLY A 166 -18.21 5.47 4.19
N ALA A 167 -19.52 5.45 3.94
CA ALA A 167 -20.11 4.47 3.05
C ALA A 167 -20.00 4.92 1.58
N GLY A 168 -19.51 4.03 0.75
CA GLY A 168 -19.33 4.22 -0.69
C GLY A 168 -18.34 3.23 -1.29
N PRO A 169 -18.31 3.10 -2.63
CA PRO A 169 -17.40 2.20 -3.30
C PRO A 169 -15.92 2.60 -3.09
N MET A 170 -15.05 1.62 -3.08
CA MET A 170 -13.61 1.81 -3.18
C MET A 170 -13.27 2.00 -4.65
N VAL A 171 -13.08 3.27 -5.07
CA VAL A 171 -12.90 3.65 -6.47
C VAL A 171 -11.50 3.33 -6.95
N VAL A 172 -11.41 2.84 -8.17
CA VAL A 172 -10.14 2.59 -8.89
C VAL A 172 -10.13 3.38 -10.19
N MET A 173 -9.02 4.06 -10.47
CA MET A 173 -8.75 4.69 -11.77
C MET A 173 -7.44 4.13 -12.35
N ARG A 174 -7.38 4.03 -13.66
CA ARG A 174 -6.26 3.46 -14.41
C ARG A 174 -5.73 4.44 -15.44
N SER A 175 -4.41 4.46 -15.61
CA SER A 175 -3.72 5.21 -16.66
C SER A 175 -2.64 4.34 -17.29
N THR A 176 -2.58 4.31 -18.63
CA THR A 176 -1.56 3.57 -19.40
C THR A 176 -0.53 4.50 -20.05
N ASP A 177 -0.57 5.79 -19.76
CA ASP A 177 0.25 6.85 -20.35
C ASP A 177 0.96 7.73 -19.32
N ASP A 178 1.37 7.12 -18.20
CA ASP A 178 2.04 7.77 -17.06
C ASP A 178 1.21 8.91 -16.42
N GLY A 179 -0.11 8.75 -16.38
CA GLY A 179 -1.01 9.66 -15.68
C GLY A 179 -1.53 10.83 -16.53
N LYS A 180 -1.30 10.85 -17.84
CA LYS A 180 -1.80 11.91 -18.72
C LYS A 180 -3.29 11.79 -18.97
N SER A 181 -3.79 10.55 -19.12
CA SER A 181 -5.21 10.25 -19.21
C SER A 181 -5.61 9.12 -18.25
N TRP A 182 -6.86 9.10 -17.84
CA TRP A 182 -7.38 8.16 -16.85
C TRP A 182 -8.72 7.58 -17.31
N THR A 183 -8.90 6.30 -17.04
CA THR A 183 -10.16 5.57 -17.25
C THR A 183 -10.61 4.94 -15.93
N PRO A 184 -11.92 4.84 -15.66
CA PRO A 184 -12.42 4.07 -14.53
C PRO A 184 -11.93 2.63 -14.60
N GLY A 185 -11.45 2.10 -13.47
CA GLY A 185 -11.21 0.68 -13.25
C GLY A 185 -12.44 0.01 -12.67
N THR A 186 -12.44 -1.32 -12.65
CA THR A 186 -13.42 -2.09 -11.89
C THR A 186 -13.16 -1.96 -10.38
N LEU A 187 -14.21 -2.08 -9.60
CA LEU A 187 -14.10 -2.03 -8.15
C LEU A 187 -13.39 -3.29 -7.63
N ALA A 188 -12.42 -3.10 -6.74
CA ALA A 188 -11.74 -4.22 -6.09
C ALA A 188 -12.64 -4.89 -5.04
N ALA A 189 -13.49 -4.10 -4.36
CA ALA A 189 -14.46 -4.61 -3.39
C ALA A 189 -15.75 -5.03 -4.09
N ASP A 190 -16.17 -6.28 -3.89
CA ASP A 190 -17.43 -6.84 -4.37
C ASP A 190 -18.65 -6.48 -3.50
N TRP A 191 -18.45 -5.62 -2.48
CA TRP A 191 -19.47 -5.06 -1.60
C TRP A 191 -19.37 -3.52 -1.59
N PRO A 192 -19.91 -2.82 -2.60
CA PRO A 192 -19.68 -1.39 -2.80
C PRO A 192 -20.47 -0.47 -1.85
N GLN A 193 -21.41 -0.99 -1.08
CA GLN A 193 -22.35 -0.18 -0.29
C GLN A 193 -21.80 0.23 1.08
N GLY A 194 -20.81 -0.49 1.59
CA GLY A 194 -20.29 -0.29 2.92
C GLY A 194 -19.07 0.63 3.00
N PRO A 195 -18.64 0.94 4.21
CA PRO A 195 -17.39 1.64 4.43
C PRO A 195 -16.20 0.72 4.12
N HIS A 196 -15.23 1.25 3.39
CA HIS A 196 -13.96 0.61 3.10
C HIS A 196 -12.85 1.51 3.64
N GLY A 197 -12.00 0.99 4.52
CA GLY A 197 -10.98 1.81 5.16
C GLY A 197 -9.59 1.19 5.11
N PHE A 198 -8.59 2.02 5.40
CA PHE A 198 -7.22 1.61 5.67
C PHE A 198 -6.64 0.69 4.59
N MET A 199 -6.99 1.02 3.34
CA MET A 199 -6.59 0.22 2.18
C MET A 199 -5.08 0.24 1.95
N SER A 200 -4.58 -0.87 1.40
CA SER A 200 -3.24 -1.01 0.89
C SER A 200 -3.26 -1.57 -0.52
N MET A 201 -2.31 -1.16 -1.35
CA MET A 201 -2.16 -1.65 -2.72
C MET A 201 -0.69 -1.97 -2.98
N ASN A 202 -0.42 -3.08 -3.67
CA ASN A 202 0.93 -3.51 -4.03
C ASN A 202 0.91 -4.19 -5.38
N ALA A 203 2.00 -4.08 -6.14
CA ALA A 203 2.22 -4.81 -7.37
C ALA A 203 3.53 -5.61 -7.26
N ASP A 204 3.49 -6.91 -7.57
CA ASP A 204 4.65 -7.79 -7.56
C ASP A 204 5.33 -7.93 -8.95
N GLY A 205 4.90 -7.13 -9.92
CA GLY A 205 5.33 -7.15 -11.32
C GLY A 205 4.49 -8.03 -12.24
N LYS A 206 3.64 -8.90 -11.71
CA LYS A 206 2.69 -9.74 -12.45
C LYS A 206 1.25 -9.54 -11.99
N THR A 207 1.07 -9.41 -10.69
CA THR A 207 -0.23 -9.32 -10.03
C THR A 207 -0.34 -8.00 -9.28
N LEU A 208 -1.49 -7.40 -9.33
CA LEU A 208 -1.88 -6.28 -8.50
C LEU A 208 -2.68 -6.81 -7.32
N HIS A 209 -2.37 -6.34 -6.14
CA HIS A 209 -2.99 -6.76 -4.90
C HIS A 209 -3.63 -5.57 -4.19
N ALA A 210 -4.82 -5.77 -3.64
CA ALA A 210 -5.52 -4.81 -2.79
C ALA A 210 -5.97 -5.49 -1.50
N ALA A 211 -5.81 -4.80 -0.36
CA ALA A 211 -6.38 -5.20 0.91
C ALA A 211 -7.01 -3.98 1.60
N TRP A 212 -8.08 -4.21 2.35
CA TRP A 212 -8.82 -3.17 3.06
C TRP A 212 -9.57 -3.75 4.25
N LEU A 213 -10.08 -2.86 5.10
CA LEU A 213 -10.96 -3.20 6.19
C LEU A 213 -12.40 -2.88 5.81
N ASP A 214 -13.35 -3.79 6.07
CA ASP A 214 -14.77 -3.54 5.92
C ASP A 214 -15.63 -4.33 6.94
N SER A 215 -16.87 -3.89 7.10
CA SER A 215 -17.83 -4.44 8.04
C SER A 215 -18.96 -5.22 7.38
N ARG A 216 -18.76 -5.81 6.19
CA ARG A 216 -19.78 -6.54 5.42
C ARG A 216 -20.42 -7.72 6.16
N ASP A 217 -19.72 -8.30 7.13
CA ASP A 217 -20.26 -9.39 7.94
C ASP A 217 -21.28 -8.90 9.00
N GLY A 218 -21.55 -7.60 9.06
CA GLY A 218 -22.51 -6.97 9.93
C GLY A 218 -21.98 -6.81 11.35
N LYS A 219 -22.11 -7.84 12.19
CA LYS A 219 -21.63 -7.79 13.58
C LYS A 219 -20.12 -8.02 13.64
N PRO A 220 -19.33 -7.13 14.27
CA PRO A 220 -17.90 -7.33 14.43
C PRO A 220 -17.59 -8.54 15.30
N ALA A 221 -16.53 -9.29 14.97
CA ALA A 221 -16.08 -10.46 15.72
C ALA A 221 -15.60 -10.07 17.14
N ALA A 222 -15.05 -8.87 17.29
CA ALA A 222 -14.71 -8.27 18.57
C ALA A 222 -15.04 -6.77 18.56
N PRO A 223 -15.29 -6.12 19.72
CA PRO A 223 -15.51 -4.68 19.76
C PRO A 223 -14.36 -3.90 19.10
N GLY A 224 -14.69 -3.02 18.14
CA GLY A 224 -13.70 -2.25 17.38
C GLY A 224 -12.89 -3.06 16.35
N SER A 225 -13.40 -4.23 15.92
CA SER A 225 -12.84 -5.00 14.81
C SER A 225 -13.65 -4.85 13.53
N GLN A 226 -13.00 -5.12 12.40
CA GLN A 226 -13.59 -5.30 11.07
C GLN A 226 -12.88 -6.46 10.36
N GLY A 227 -13.50 -6.97 9.30
CA GLY A 227 -12.86 -7.97 8.47
C GLY A 227 -11.75 -7.36 7.61
N LEU A 228 -10.58 -8.00 7.61
CA LEU A 228 -9.52 -7.74 6.65
C LEU A 228 -9.82 -8.48 5.36
N ARG A 229 -10.03 -7.73 4.26
CA ARG A 229 -10.37 -8.26 2.94
C ARG A 229 -9.20 -8.14 1.99
N TYR A 230 -9.24 -8.96 0.96
CA TYR A 230 -8.24 -9.00 -0.08
C TYR A 230 -8.86 -9.34 -1.44
N ALA A 231 -8.31 -8.73 -2.48
CA ALA A 231 -8.52 -9.12 -3.88
C ALA A 231 -7.23 -8.95 -4.68
N MET A 232 -7.10 -9.71 -5.77
CA MET A 232 -6.00 -9.57 -6.71
C MET A 232 -6.52 -9.40 -8.14
N SER A 233 -5.68 -8.77 -8.98
CA SER A 233 -5.90 -8.61 -10.40
C SER A 233 -4.67 -9.07 -11.18
N VAL A 234 -4.86 -9.91 -12.19
CA VAL A 234 -3.80 -10.39 -13.09
C VAL A 234 -3.81 -9.69 -14.44
N ASP A 235 -4.73 -8.76 -14.65
CA ASP A 235 -4.96 -8.00 -15.88
C ASP A 235 -4.85 -6.48 -15.67
N GLN A 236 -3.93 -6.09 -14.77
CA GLN A 236 -3.60 -4.69 -14.49
C GLN A 236 -4.80 -3.87 -13.97
N GLY A 237 -5.65 -4.47 -13.13
CA GLY A 237 -6.82 -3.82 -12.53
C GLY A 237 -8.02 -3.70 -13.46
N ALA A 238 -8.05 -4.42 -14.58
CA ALA A 238 -9.24 -4.47 -15.44
C ALA A 238 -10.34 -5.31 -14.79
N THR A 239 -9.97 -6.43 -14.14
CA THR A 239 -10.86 -7.23 -13.32
C THR A 239 -10.17 -7.63 -12.01
N TRP A 240 -10.97 -8.02 -11.00
CA TRP A 240 -10.49 -8.46 -9.70
C TRP A 240 -11.05 -9.84 -9.36
N SER A 241 -10.28 -10.59 -8.60
CA SER A 241 -10.75 -11.85 -8.03
C SER A 241 -11.93 -11.63 -7.08
N LYS A 242 -12.68 -12.69 -6.80
CA LYS A 242 -13.60 -12.70 -5.66
C LYS A 242 -12.85 -12.32 -4.39
N ASN A 243 -13.50 -11.54 -3.52
CA ASN A 243 -12.87 -11.11 -2.29
C ASN A 243 -12.65 -12.27 -1.31
N LEU A 244 -11.47 -12.31 -0.72
CA LEU A 244 -11.12 -13.22 0.37
C LEU A 244 -11.18 -12.48 1.71
N THR A 245 -11.68 -13.14 2.74
CA THR A 245 -11.51 -12.71 4.13
C THR A 245 -10.23 -13.31 4.65
N LEU A 246 -9.25 -12.45 4.96
CA LEU A 246 -7.97 -12.87 5.52
C LEU A 246 -8.06 -13.00 7.04
N ASP A 247 -8.82 -12.11 7.68
CA ASP A 247 -9.08 -12.10 9.10
C ASP A 247 -10.45 -11.47 9.38
N GLN A 248 -11.20 -11.99 10.33
CA GLN A 248 -12.52 -11.45 10.71
C GLN A 248 -12.45 -10.47 11.87
N SER A 249 -11.29 -10.34 12.51
CA SER A 249 -11.09 -9.59 13.75
C SER A 249 -9.91 -8.62 13.69
N ALA A 250 -9.63 -8.04 12.53
CA ALA A 250 -8.61 -7.00 12.42
C ALA A 250 -9.08 -5.69 13.08
N CYS A 251 -8.14 -4.90 13.61
CA CYS A 251 -8.43 -3.58 14.16
C CYS A 251 -9.05 -2.65 13.11
N ALA A 252 -10.24 -2.10 13.39
CA ALA A 252 -11.05 -1.35 12.43
C ALA A 252 -10.44 -0.01 11.97
N CYS A 253 -9.34 0.45 12.57
CA CYS A 253 -8.82 1.80 12.36
C CYS A 253 -7.28 1.88 12.21
N CYS A 254 -6.64 0.76 11.87
CA CYS A 254 -5.20 0.72 11.68
C CYS A 254 -4.85 0.32 10.26
N TRP A 255 -3.90 1.05 9.66
CA TRP A 255 -3.51 0.73 8.29
C TRP A 255 -2.80 -0.61 8.18
N THR A 256 -3.02 -1.23 7.05
CA THR A 256 -2.39 -2.48 6.62
C THR A 256 -1.23 -2.17 5.70
N THR A 257 -0.14 -2.93 5.79
CA THR A 257 0.98 -2.83 4.86
C THR A 257 1.15 -4.14 4.10
N MET A 258 1.24 -4.03 2.79
CA MET A 258 1.54 -5.15 1.90
C MET A 258 2.89 -4.95 1.24
N ARG A 259 3.71 -5.99 1.16
CA ARG A 259 4.97 -6.02 0.42
C ARG A 259 5.17 -7.38 -0.21
N ALA A 260 5.43 -7.41 -1.51
CA ALA A 260 5.86 -8.62 -2.19
C ALA A 260 7.37 -8.82 -2.02
N ASP A 261 7.78 -10.06 -1.78
CA ASP A 261 9.18 -10.44 -1.86
C ASP A 261 9.64 -10.68 -3.31
N LYS A 262 10.92 -10.95 -3.51
CA LYS A 262 11.48 -11.20 -4.84
C LYS A 262 11.01 -12.53 -5.47
N GLN A 263 10.39 -13.39 -4.70
CA GLN A 263 9.77 -14.63 -5.14
C GLN A 263 8.29 -14.45 -5.53
N GLY A 264 7.75 -13.25 -5.29
CA GLY A 264 6.35 -12.92 -5.54
C GLY A 264 5.41 -13.31 -4.40
N ASN A 265 5.93 -13.78 -3.24
CA ASN A 265 5.09 -13.98 -2.08
C ASN A 265 4.69 -12.63 -1.48
N LEU A 266 3.40 -12.44 -1.24
CA LEU A 266 2.88 -11.18 -0.70
C LEU A 266 2.71 -11.28 0.81
N PHE A 267 3.52 -10.55 1.55
CA PHE A 267 3.39 -10.44 2.99
C PHE A 267 2.45 -9.29 3.36
N ILE A 268 1.56 -9.55 4.31
CA ILE A 268 0.56 -8.60 4.79
C ILE A 268 0.73 -8.46 6.30
N LEU A 269 1.06 -7.25 6.73
CA LEU A 269 1.16 -6.84 8.13
C LEU A 269 -0.07 -6.01 8.47
N TYR A 270 -0.81 -6.41 9.49
CA TYR A 270 -2.02 -5.74 9.93
C TYR A 270 -2.13 -5.77 11.46
N ARG A 271 -2.94 -4.88 12.02
CA ARG A 271 -3.20 -4.92 13.46
C ARG A 271 -4.36 -5.87 13.74
N ASP A 272 -4.11 -6.84 14.59
CA ASP A 272 -5.10 -7.76 15.11
C ASP A 272 -5.94 -7.09 16.21
N LYS A 273 -6.90 -7.79 16.73
CA LYS A 273 -7.72 -7.34 17.86
C LYS A 273 -7.86 -8.46 18.88
N GLN A 274 -7.54 -8.14 20.15
CA GLN A 274 -7.57 -9.07 21.28
C GLN A 274 -6.50 -10.20 21.21
N PRO A 275 -5.21 -9.86 21.35
CA PRO A 275 -4.64 -8.54 21.63
C PRO A 275 -4.52 -7.66 20.40
N SER A 276 -4.40 -6.34 20.64
CA SER A 276 -4.18 -5.35 19.60
C SER A 276 -2.71 -5.31 19.15
N ASP A 277 -2.07 -6.45 18.97
CA ASP A 277 -0.71 -6.57 18.45
C ASP A 277 -0.71 -6.66 16.92
N MET A 278 0.45 -6.45 16.30
CA MET A 278 0.56 -6.61 14.85
C MET A 278 0.66 -8.09 14.49
N ALA A 279 -0.12 -8.51 13.50
CA ALA A 279 -0.08 -9.84 12.91
C ALA A 279 0.49 -9.79 11.50
N ILE A 280 1.18 -10.84 11.09
CA ILE A 280 1.68 -11.02 9.73
C ILE A 280 1.18 -12.32 9.15
N GLY A 281 0.87 -12.28 7.87
CA GLY A 281 0.60 -13.46 7.06
C GLY A 281 1.14 -13.31 5.65
N VAL A 282 1.01 -14.36 4.86
CA VAL A 282 1.53 -14.43 3.50
C VAL A 282 0.48 -15.01 2.55
N ILE A 283 0.40 -14.45 1.36
CA ILE A 283 -0.23 -15.07 0.21
C ILE A 283 0.91 -15.66 -0.63
N ASP A 284 0.89 -16.97 -0.79
CA ASP A 284 1.90 -17.71 -1.54
C ASP A 284 1.79 -17.38 -3.05
N SER A 285 2.93 -17.18 -3.70
CA SER A 285 2.99 -16.80 -5.11
C SER A 285 2.58 -17.91 -6.10
N LYS A 286 2.46 -19.15 -5.65
CA LYS A 286 2.17 -20.31 -6.51
C LYS A 286 0.70 -20.68 -6.53
N ASP A 287 0.11 -20.75 -5.33
CA ASP A 287 -1.28 -21.22 -5.16
C ASP A 287 -2.24 -20.12 -4.67
N HIS A 288 -1.70 -18.92 -4.40
CA HIS A 288 -2.41 -17.75 -3.88
C HIS A 288 -3.19 -18.00 -2.57
N ASN A 289 -2.77 -19.01 -1.81
CA ASN A 289 -3.38 -19.32 -0.53
C ASN A 289 -2.87 -18.37 0.57
N TRP A 290 -3.80 -17.90 1.38
CA TRP A 290 -3.51 -17.10 2.56
C TRP A 290 -3.10 -17.98 3.74
N LYS A 291 -2.05 -17.57 4.44
CA LYS A 291 -1.64 -18.17 5.70
C LYS A 291 -1.24 -17.09 6.68
N ARG A 292 -1.94 -17.00 7.81
CA ARG A 292 -1.45 -16.23 8.97
C ARG A 292 -0.22 -16.93 9.53
N LEU A 293 0.86 -16.20 9.74
CA LEU A 293 2.16 -16.76 10.16
C LEU A 293 2.38 -16.61 11.67
N SER A 294 2.34 -15.38 12.17
CA SER A 294 2.69 -15.08 13.55
C SER A 294 2.19 -13.71 14.00
N THR A 295 2.38 -13.42 15.29
CA THR A 295 2.27 -12.09 15.88
C THR A 295 3.65 -11.44 15.91
N VAL A 296 3.75 -10.16 15.52
CA VAL A 296 4.99 -9.39 15.45
C VAL A 296 5.14 -8.57 16.72
N GLY A 297 6.10 -8.96 17.56
CA GLY A 297 6.38 -8.32 18.84
C GLY A 297 5.68 -8.95 20.03
N ALA A 298 4.47 -9.48 19.84
CA ALA A 298 3.69 -10.21 20.87
C ALA A 298 3.69 -9.48 22.24
N PHE A 299 3.41 -8.16 22.21
CA PHE A 299 3.40 -7.33 23.43
C PHE A 299 2.24 -7.69 24.38
N GLY A 300 1.16 -8.30 23.85
CA GLY A 300 -0.07 -8.55 24.59
C GLY A 300 -0.79 -7.24 24.91
N TRP A 301 -0.82 -6.31 23.95
CA TRP A 301 -1.48 -5.04 24.13
C TRP A 301 -2.98 -5.18 23.97
N ASP A 302 -3.72 -5.09 25.06
CA ASP A 302 -5.18 -5.02 25.03
C ASP A 302 -5.63 -3.56 25.06
N PHE A 303 -6.34 -3.14 24.00
CA PHE A 303 -6.82 -1.78 23.85
C PHE A 303 -8.26 -1.76 23.29
N PRO A 304 -9.24 -1.30 24.06
CA PRO A 304 -10.65 -1.35 23.64
C PRO A 304 -11.02 -0.29 22.59
N GLY A 305 -10.12 0.68 22.33
CA GLY A 305 -10.36 1.79 21.42
C GLY A 305 -9.76 1.60 20.03
N CYS A 306 -9.64 2.73 19.32
CA CYS A 306 -9.04 2.88 18.00
C CYS A 306 -7.67 3.57 18.10
N PRO A 307 -6.55 2.83 18.05
CA PRO A 307 -5.23 3.43 18.27
C PRO A 307 -4.70 4.22 17.08
N HIS A 308 -5.20 3.98 15.86
CA HIS A 308 -4.72 4.57 14.60
C HIS A 308 -3.21 4.37 14.37
N ILE A 309 -2.67 3.25 14.78
CA ILE A 309 -1.25 2.91 14.66
C ILE A 309 -1.13 1.63 13.84
N GLY A 310 -0.52 1.71 12.67
CA GLY A 310 -0.15 0.56 11.85
C GLY A 310 1.31 0.17 12.04
N GLY A 311 1.81 -0.61 11.09
CA GLY A 311 3.21 -0.98 11.00
C GLY A 311 3.65 -1.02 9.55
N SER A 312 4.92 -1.31 9.31
CA SER A 312 5.49 -1.44 7.98
C SER A 312 6.52 -2.57 7.90
N LEU A 313 6.81 -3.00 6.67
CA LEU A 313 7.72 -4.09 6.34
C LEU A 313 8.78 -3.65 5.34
N ALA A 314 9.99 -4.18 5.49
CA ALA A 314 11.04 -4.13 4.48
C ALA A 314 11.73 -5.48 4.37
N PHE A 315 12.20 -5.81 3.16
CA PHE A 315 12.98 -7.03 2.90
C PHE A 315 14.45 -6.68 2.69
N ARG A 316 15.33 -7.49 3.24
CA ARG A 316 16.77 -7.42 3.08
C ARG A 316 17.31 -8.77 2.63
N GLY A 317 18.31 -8.80 1.76
CA GLY A 317 18.86 -10.06 1.24
C GLY A 317 17.99 -10.69 0.14
N ASN A 318 18.24 -11.95 -0.17
CA ASN A 318 17.57 -12.69 -1.24
C ASN A 318 17.44 -14.18 -0.91
N GLY A 319 16.39 -14.82 -1.43
CA GLY A 319 16.20 -16.26 -1.36
C GLY A 319 16.26 -16.79 0.08
N LYS A 320 17.12 -17.79 0.33
CA LYS A 320 17.24 -18.39 1.67
C LYS A 320 17.85 -17.45 2.72
N SER A 321 18.53 -16.38 2.31
CA SER A 321 19.11 -15.37 3.21
C SER A 321 18.22 -14.12 3.32
N GLN A 322 16.98 -14.18 2.86
CA GLN A 322 16.06 -13.07 3.00
C GLN A 322 15.69 -12.86 4.47
N GLU A 323 15.85 -11.64 4.91
CA GLU A 323 15.38 -11.15 6.21
C GLU A 323 14.12 -10.32 6.01
N ILE A 324 13.15 -10.47 6.92
CA ILE A 324 11.99 -9.60 7.02
C ILE A 324 12.21 -8.67 8.20
N HIS A 325 12.15 -7.38 7.95
CA HIS A 325 12.23 -6.33 8.96
C HIS A 325 10.86 -5.68 9.10
N ALA A 326 10.33 -5.69 10.31
CA ALA A 326 9.07 -5.04 10.66
C ALA A 326 9.32 -3.86 11.58
N ILE A 327 8.53 -2.80 11.40
CA ILE A 327 8.42 -1.72 12.36
C ILE A 327 6.98 -1.68 12.87
N VAL A 328 6.81 -1.73 14.19
CA VAL A 328 5.49 -1.82 14.83
C VAL A 328 5.40 -0.89 16.02
N GLY A 329 4.21 -0.36 16.26
CA GLY A 329 3.93 0.50 17.42
C GLY A 329 3.07 -0.22 18.45
N THR A 330 3.30 0.03 19.72
CA THR A 330 2.44 -0.36 20.84
C THR A 330 2.21 0.81 21.79
N ARG A 331 1.08 0.80 22.46
CA ARG A 331 0.76 1.73 23.57
C ARG A 331 0.58 0.99 24.89
N LYS A 332 1.03 -0.26 24.97
CA LYS A 332 1.00 -1.02 26.22
C LYS A 332 1.77 -0.28 27.29
N LYS A 333 1.17 -0.16 28.47
CA LYS A 333 1.78 0.54 29.62
C LYS A 333 3.15 -0.07 29.95
N GLY A 334 4.16 0.77 30.03
CA GLY A 334 5.56 0.39 30.27
C GLY A 334 6.32 -0.10 29.04
N GLU A 335 5.63 -0.33 27.92
CA GLU A 335 6.24 -0.78 26.66
C GLU A 335 5.84 0.13 25.48
N ALA A 336 5.23 1.29 25.74
CA ALA A 336 4.79 2.22 24.68
C ALA A 336 5.97 2.67 23.81
N GLY A 337 5.73 2.81 22.50
CA GLY A 337 6.72 3.27 21.53
C GLY A 337 6.70 2.50 20.22
N VAL A 338 7.71 2.76 19.40
CA VAL A 338 7.94 2.14 18.10
C VAL A 338 9.13 1.19 18.19
N TYR A 339 8.95 -0.03 17.66
CA TYR A 339 9.93 -1.11 17.75
C TYR A 339 10.24 -1.69 16.37
N HIS A 340 11.51 -1.94 16.14
CA HIS A 340 11.99 -2.75 15.03
C HIS A 340 12.16 -4.21 15.47
N LEU A 341 11.74 -5.15 14.61
CA LEU A 341 11.94 -6.58 14.77
C LEU A 341 12.45 -7.20 13.47
N LYS A 342 13.20 -8.27 13.60
CA LYS A 342 13.75 -9.03 12.48
C LYS A 342 13.32 -10.49 12.53
N SER A 343 12.91 -11.03 11.38
CA SER A 343 12.70 -12.45 11.14
C SER A 343 13.66 -12.97 10.07
N ILE A 344 14.20 -14.17 10.27
CA ILE A 344 15.11 -14.87 9.34
C ILE A 344 14.50 -16.17 8.81
N ASP A 345 13.28 -16.47 9.17
CA ASP A 345 12.56 -17.71 8.84
C ASP A 345 11.23 -17.49 8.10
N GLY A 346 11.15 -16.36 7.39
CA GLY A 346 9.97 -16.00 6.59
C GLY A 346 8.79 -15.50 7.42
N GLY A 347 9.03 -14.84 8.55
CA GLY A 347 7.99 -14.22 9.38
C GLY A 347 7.34 -15.17 10.38
N LYS A 348 7.88 -16.36 10.59
CA LYS A 348 7.34 -17.33 11.55
C LYS A 348 7.75 -17.02 12.99
N ASN A 349 9.00 -16.59 13.17
CA ASN A 349 9.55 -16.18 14.45
C ASN A 349 10.27 -14.83 14.32
N TRP A 350 10.29 -14.07 15.40
CA TRP A 350 10.86 -12.74 15.47
C TRP A 350 11.91 -12.64 16.56
N GLY A 351 12.98 -11.92 16.28
CA GLY A 351 14.00 -11.57 17.27
C GLY A 351 13.45 -10.59 18.32
N SER A 352 14.27 -10.28 19.32
CA SER A 352 13.92 -9.33 20.36
C SER A 352 13.59 -7.94 19.77
N PRO A 353 12.53 -7.28 20.26
CA PRO A 353 12.18 -5.92 19.83
C PRO A 353 13.27 -4.92 20.19
N VAL A 354 13.63 -4.07 19.22
CA VAL A 354 14.56 -2.95 19.39
C VAL A 354 13.77 -1.65 19.36
N LYS A 355 13.69 -0.94 20.48
CA LYS A 355 12.99 0.36 20.56
C LYS A 355 13.76 1.42 19.79
N LEU A 356 13.10 2.15 18.88
CA LEU A 356 13.72 3.17 18.04
C LEU A 356 13.43 4.60 18.50
N GLY A 357 12.29 4.84 19.08
CA GLY A 357 11.88 6.15 19.62
C GLY A 357 11.56 6.09 21.10
N ASP A 358 10.90 7.10 21.60
CA ASP A 358 10.41 7.16 22.97
C ASP A 358 8.99 6.60 23.11
N GLU A 359 8.37 6.80 24.28
CA GLU A 359 7.01 6.33 24.57
C GLU A 359 5.94 7.10 23.79
N SER A 360 6.24 8.31 23.30
CA SER A 360 5.32 9.12 22.49
C SER A 360 5.33 8.73 21.02
N SER A 361 6.31 7.94 20.56
CA SER A 361 6.50 7.55 19.16
C SER A 361 5.32 6.74 18.63
N THR A 362 4.86 7.07 17.39
CA THR A 362 3.69 6.44 16.78
C THR A 362 3.91 6.02 15.33
N HIS A 363 3.40 6.79 14.40
CA HIS A 363 3.27 6.42 12.98
C HIS A 363 4.63 6.15 12.36
N ALA A 364 4.94 4.89 12.08
CA ALA A 364 6.26 4.51 11.62
C ALA A 364 6.22 3.81 10.26
N ASP A 365 7.27 4.01 9.47
CA ASP A 365 7.50 3.35 8.19
C ASP A 365 8.97 2.93 8.05
N ILE A 366 9.25 1.89 7.26
CA ILE A 366 10.59 1.32 7.06
C ILE A 366 10.82 1.00 5.60
N ALA A 367 12.04 1.25 5.12
CA ALA A 367 12.48 0.88 3.79
C ALA A 367 13.87 0.26 3.80
N ALA A 368 14.14 -0.59 2.80
CA ALA A 368 15.47 -1.09 2.48
C ALA A 368 15.91 -0.54 1.12
N ASN A 369 17.13 -0.01 1.03
CA ASN A 369 17.68 0.48 -0.21
C ASN A 369 18.40 -0.61 -1.03
N ARG A 370 18.93 -0.26 -2.20
CA ARG A 370 19.61 -1.21 -3.11
C ARG A 370 20.87 -1.86 -2.51
N ASN A 371 21.47 -1.23 -1.51
CA ASN A 371 22.62 -1.76 -0.77
C ASN A 371 22.22 -2.61 0.45
N ASN A 372 20.94 -2.93 0.60
CA ASN A 372 20.38 -3.59 1.77
C ASN A 372 20.55 -2.80 3.10
N HIS A 373 20.79 -1.49 3.04
CA HIS A 373 20.69 -0.65 4.22
C HIS A 373 19.20 -0.38 4.52
N LEU A 374 18.87 -0.30 5.79
CA LEU A 374 17.54 0.01 6.29
C LEU A 374 17.49 1.44 6.77
N ALA A 375 16.34 2.06 6.61
CA ALA A 375 15.98 3.27 7.33
C ALA A 375 14.55 3.17 7.83
N ALA A 376 14.34 3.63 9.05
CA ALA A 376 13.04 3.76 9.68
C ALA A 376 12.76 5.22 9.96
N VAL A 377 11.49 5.62 9.82
CA VAL A 377 10.99 6.96 10.15
C VAL A 377 9.77 6.82 11.06
N TRP A 378 9.60 7.78 11.97
CA TRP A 378 8.44 7.84 12.86
C TRP A 378 8.17 9.26 13.30
N ASP A 379 6.99 9.53 13.82
CA ASP A 379 6.71 10.74 14.56
C ASP A 379 6.72 10.50 16.07
N MET A 380 7.11 11.51 16.80
CA MET A 380 7.04 11.53 18.27
C MET A 380 6.87 12.95 18.76
N ILE A 381 6.46 13.15 20.00
CA ILE A 381 6.39 14.47 20.60
C ILE A 381 7.78 15.11 20.52
N ASP A 382 7.82 16.36 20.01
CA ASP A 382 9.05 17.12 19.96
C ASP A 382 9.48 17.50 21.39
N PRO A 383 10.63 17.01 21.88
CA PRO A 383 11.09 17.35 23.22
C PRO A 383 11.41 18.86 23.40
N GLU A 384 11.54 19.60 22.30
CA GLU A 384 11.78 21.03 22.31
C GLU A 384 10.48 21.86 22.18
N ALA A 385 9.31 21.21 21.95
CA ALA A 385 8.03 21.91 21.79
C ALA A 385 7.21 21.88 23.09
N ALA A 386 6.89 23.06 23.60
CA ALA A 386 6.08 23.21 24.82
C ALA A 386 4.59 22.85 24.64
N ASP A 387 4.11 22.83 23.39
CA ASP A 387 2.71 22.60 23.01
C ASP A 387 2.39 21.12 22.70
N GLY A 388 3.39 20.22 22.79
CA GLY A 388 3.23 18.82 22.47
C GLY A 388 3.17 18.51 20.96
N SER A 389 3.60 19.44 20.10
CA SER A 389 3.71 19.22 18.66
C SER A 389 4.57 18.02 18.34
N LEU A 390 4.24 17.31 17.24
CA LEU A 390 4.98 16.14 16.78
C LEU A 390 6.11 16.56 15.82
N ALA A 391 7.23 15.86 15.88
CA ALA A 391 8.33 15.98 14.94
C ALA A 391 8.68 14.63 14.30
N ILE A 392 9.24 14.66 13.09
CA ILE A 392 9.66 13.47 12.36
C ILE A 392 11.11 13.14 12.66
N TYR A 393 11.35 11.88 13.01
CA TYR A 393 12.66 11.32 13.27
C TYR A 393 12.96 10.15 12.33
N ALA A 394 14.25 9.90 12.13
CA ALA A 394 14.76 8.78 11.35
C ALA A 394 15.96 8.13 12.04
N ALA A 395 16.10 6.83 11.82
CA ALA A 395 17.32 6.09 12.12
C ALA A 395 17.67 5.16 10.97
N THR A 396 18.96 4.84 10.80
CA THR A 396 19.46 3.95 9.76
C THR A 396 20.20 2.77 10.34
N SER A 397 20.25 1.67 9.57
CA SER A 397 21.02 0.47 9.92
C SER A 397 21.61 -0.17 8.67
N SER A 398 22.91 -0.47 8.70
CA SER A 398 23.57 -1.23 7.62
C SER A 398 23.40 -2.74 7.77
N THR A 399 23.10 -3.22 8.96
CA THR A 399 23.06 -4.65 9.29
C THR A 399 21.67 -5.16 9.65
N GLY A 400 20.73 -4.26 9.99
CA GLY A 400 19.45 -4.62 10.57
C GLY A 400 19.51 -5.07 12.03
N ALA A 401 20.68 -5.01 12.66
CA ALA A 401 20.88 -5.32 14.07
C ALA A 401 21.10 -4.06 14.91
N ASN A 402 22.01 -3.21 14.46
CA ASN A 402 22.35 -1.96 15.13
C ASN A 402 21.75 -0.78 14.37
N TRP A 403 21.14 0.15 15.08
CA TRP A 403 20.54 1.36 14.54
C TRP A 403 21.36 2.59 14.98
N SER A 404 21.43 3.58 14.09
CA SER A 404 22.03 4.89 14.43
C SER A 404 21.20 5.58 15.52
N GLN A 405 21.79 6.59 16.14
CA GLN A 405 20.99 7.53 16.94
C GLN A 405 19.94 8.20 16.05
N PRO A 406 18.73 8.45 16.57
CA PRO A 406 17.69 9.15 15.84
C PRO A 406 18.14 10.56 15.42
N ILE A 407 17.88 10.90 14.16
CA ILE A 407 18.06 12.26 13.65
C ILE A 407 16.69 12.90 13.35
N ARG A 408 16.53 14.16 13.65
CA ARG A 408 15.34 14.92 13.33
C ARG A 408 15.32 15.25 11.82
N LEU A 409 14.19 14.99 11.15
CA LEU A 409 13.99 15.32 9.74
C LEU A 409 13.18 16.61 9.55
N SER A 410 12.07 16.79 10.31
CA SER A 410 11.20 17.97 10.23
C SER A 410 11.88 19.23 10.77
N ALA A 411 11.41 20.40 10.37
CA ALA A 411 11.87 21.68 10.90
C ALA A 411 11.57 21.83 12.40
N LYS A 412 12.37 22.65 13.10
CA LYS A 412 12.08 22.99 14.50
C LYS A 412 10.80 23.81 14.59
N GLY A 413 9.95 23.49 15.58
CA GLY A 413 8.68 24.17 15.81
C GLY A 413 7.57 23.82 14.81
N ALA A 414 7.81 22.85 13.90
CA ALA A 414 6.80 22.34 13.01
C ALA A 414 5.98 21.25 13.68
N SER A 415 4.66 21.21 13.42
CA SER A 415 3.79 20.10 13.81
C SER A 415 3.71 19.12 12.64
N ALA A 416 4.52 18.05 12.68
CA ALA A 416 4.74 17.12 11.59
C ALA A 416 4.30 15.70 11.96
N THR A 417 3.61 14.97 11.06
CA THR A 417 3.02 13.67 11.39
C THR A 417 2.95 12.73 10.20
N HIS A 418 2.77 11.44 10.49
CA HIS A 418 2.55 10.34 9.54
C HIS A 418 3.65 10.27 8.45
N PRO A 419 4.91 10.06 8.81
CA PRO A 419 5.97 9.93 7.82
C PRO A 419 5.80 8.66 6.99
N ARG A 420 6.20 8.77 5.72
CA ARG A 420 6.37 7.65 4.80
C ARG A 420 7.81 7.66 4.34
N ILE A 421 8.34 6.48 3.96
CA ILE A 421 9.70 6.37 3.45
C ILE A 421 9.75 5.44 2.25
N ILE A 422 10.57 5.82 1.25
CA ILE A 422 10.94 4.96 0.13
C ILE A 422 12.45 4.94 -0.03
N ALA A 423 12.95 3.86 -0.62
CA ALA A 423 14.33 3.80 -1.09
C ALA A 423 14.50 4.72 -2.32
N ASN A 424 15.62 5.41 -2.40
CA ASN A 424 16.00 6.27 -3.52
C ASN A 424 17.48 6.04 -3.90
N GLY A 425 17.71 5.07 -4.76
CA GLY A 425 19.06 4.64 -5.09
C GLY A 425 19.77 4.02 -3.90
N GLN A 426 20.85 4.65 -3.43
CA GLN A 426 21.60 4.24 -2.24
C GLN A 426 21.10 4.93 -0.95
N GLY A 427 20.24 5.94 -1.07
CA GLY A 427 19.65 6.68 0.05
C GLY A 427 18.16 6.39 0.19
N PHE A 428 17.49 7.36 0.85
CA PHE A 428 16.07 7.31 1.16
C PHE A 428 15.44 8.69 0.94
N ILE A 429 14.13 8.70 0.69
CA ILE A 429 13.29 9.89 0.77
C ILE A 429 12.23 9.62 1.81
N SER A 430 12.15 10.46 2.83
CA SER A 430 11.00 10.56 3.72
C SER A 430 10.12 11.71 3.30
N LEU A 431 8.82 11.52 3.46
CA LEU A 431 7.79 12.53 3.24
C LEU A 431 6.75 12.46 4.37
N TRP A 432 6.19 13.60 4.73
CA TRP A 432 5.23 13.72 5.82
C TRP A 432 4.30 14.90 5.59
N THR A 433 3.25 15.01 6.37
CA THR A 433 2.43 16.22 6.41
C THR A 433 2.81 17.08 7.61
N GLU A 434 2.87 18.40 7.40
CA GLU A 434 3.23 19.39 8.39
C GLU A 434 2.20 20.52 8.40
N GLN A 435 1.77 20.91 9.59
CA GLN A 435 0.84 22.01 9.74
C GLN A 435 1.61 23.34 9.70
N SER A 436 1.26 24.20 8.77
CA SER A 436 1.79 25.56 8.68
C SER A 436 1.08 26.51 9.66
N ALA A 437 1.67 27.69 9.88
CA ALA A 437 1.16 28.68 10.83
C ALA A 437 -0.28 29.16 10.53
N ASP A 438 -0.72 29.09 9.27
CA ASP A 438 -2.09 29.40 8.83
C ASP A 438 -3.05 28.21 8.98
N GLY A 439 -2.58 27.08 9.57
CA GLY A 439 -3.35 25.87 9.80
C GLY A 439 -3.51 24.97 8.57
N GLU A 440 -2.89 25.28 7.43
CA GLU A 440 -2.92 24.42 6.24
C GLU A 440 -1.92 23.26 6.39
N MET A 441 -2.34 22.07 6.00
CA MET A 441 -1.46 20.89 5.93
C MET A 441 -0.65 20.92 4.65
N ARG A 442 0.67 20.89 4.76
CA ARG A 442 1.60 20.87 3.65
C ARG A 442 2.35 19.56 3.59
N LEU A 443 2.71 19.16 2.39
CA LEU A 443 3.60 18.02 2.17
C LEU A 443 5.05 18.50 2.26
N GLU A 444 5.81 17.89 3.14
CA GLU A 444 7.24 18.07 3.26
C GLU A 444 7.99 16.80 2.88
N MET A 445 9.18 16.94 2.32
CA MET A 445 10.03 15.84 1.89
C MET A 445 11.50 16.12 2.21
N LYS A 446 12.21 15.05 2.63
CA LYS A 446 13.66 15.13 2.85
C LYS A 446 14.37 13.89 2.37
N ALA A 447 15.36 14.06 1.51
CA ALA A 447 16.28 13.01 1.15
C ALA A 447 17.40 12.88 2.17
N PHE A 448 17.74 11.65 2.55
CA PHE A 448 18.85 11.35 3.45
C PHE A 448 19.51 10.02 3.08
N GLY A 449 20.72 9.81 3.55
CA GLY A 449 21.47 8.58 3.32
C GLY A 449 21.77 7.86 4.63
N PRO A 450 22.23 6.59 4.56
CA PRO A 450 22.91 6.00 5.69
C PRO A 450 24.12 6.89 6.01
N ASP A 451 24.34 7.19 7.31
CA ASP A 451 25.53 7.90 7.72
C ASP A 451 26.76 7.26 7.09
N ARG A 452 27.51 8.04 6.35
CA ARG A 452 28.87 7.66 5.99
C ARG A 452 29.72 7.88 7.25
N SER A 453 29.50 7.02 8.25
CA SER A 453 30.46 6.90 9.32
C SER A 453 31.74 6.38 8.68
N SER A 454 32.66 7.28 8.53
CA SER A 454 34.05 7.09 8.13
C SER A 454 34.72 5.91 8.84
#